data_db4fd25062c5a4c60b5f2ea68bb0d9c3
#
_entry.id   db4fd25062c5a4c60b5f2ea68bb0d9c3
#
_cell.length_a   1.000
_cell.length_b   1.000
_cell.length_c   1.000
_cell.angle_alpha   90.00
_cell.angle_beta   90.00
_cell.angle_gamma   90.00
#
_symmetry.space_group_name_H-M   'P 1'
#
loop_
_entity.id
_entity.type
_entity.pdbx_description
1 polymer ?
#
loop_
_entity_poly.entity_id
_entity_poly.type
_entity_poly.pdbx_seq_one_letter_code
_entity_poly.pdbx_strand_id
1 'polypeptide(L)'
;MKKEIFLRKDELENRNLPSVYFGGGTPSLLSVDELQSLLDEVLKYFSFDEKIEITLEANPDDLNAEFLKGLSKTPFNRLSIGTQSFFNEDLQLMNRAHNAGEAEDSIKRAQDFGFGNISIDLIYGSPTSNLEIWKKNLEKTIELQLPHISSYALTVEPKTALNAWISQGKVATPKETDQHQEFFYMTEFLKKKGFDHYEISNFGKPGFHSKHNSAYWKYGEYLGIGPSAHSYNGSNERSWNVANNPQYMQLLNQNRLAKETEILTEKDQYNEMLMIGLRTSWGVDLISLKEKISAELWEYFENVIQQKLQSGLLVISENYLKIPEKNWFLADGIASDLFYVE
;
A
#
# COMPACT_ATOMS: atom_id res chain seq x y z
N MET A 1 16.00 13.45 8.50
CA MET A 1 15.06 13.61 7.38
C MET A 1 15.21 14.96 6.68
N LYS A 2 15.04 16.16 7.30
CA LYS A 2 15.19 17.47 6.61
C LYS A 2 16.49 17.61 5.83
N LYS A 3 17.61 17.20 6.43
CA LYS A 3 18.93 17.24 5.76
C LYS A 3 18.97 16.31 4.55
N GLU A 4 18.32 15.17 4.62
CA GLU A 4 18.22 14.23 3.49
C GLU A 4 17.36 14.84 2.36
N ILE A 5 16.20 15.43 2.68
CA ILE A 5 15.37 16.14 1.69
C ILE A 5 16.22 17.17 0.93
N PHE A 6 17.02 17.96 1.66
CA PHE A 6 17.94 18.94 1.03
C PHE A 6 18.98 18.29 0.12
N LEU A 7 19.62 17.19 0.57
CA LEU A 7 20.66 16.50 -0.20
C LEU A 7 20.13 15.82 -1.46
N ARG A 8 18.84 15.42 -1.45
CA ARG A 8 18.20 14.65 -2.51
C ARG A 8 17.16 15.44 -3.33
N LYS A 9 17.10 16.75 -3.14
CA LYS A 9 16.10 17.64 -3.78
C LYS A 9 16.15 17.67 -5.31
N ASP A 10 17.22 17.20 -5.91
CA ASP A 10 17.44 17.18 -7.35
C ASP A 10 17.34 15.75 -7.96
N GLU A 11 16.93 14.75 -7.16
CA GLU A 11 16.82 13.34 -7.62
C GLU A 11 15.53 13.07 -8.42
N LEU A 12 14.43 13.80 -8.20
CA LEU A 12 13.21 13.67 -8.98
C LEU A 12 13.27 14.57 -10.23
N GLU A 13 12.87 14.03 -11.39
CA GLU A 13 12.75 14.82 -12.61
C GLU A 13 11.56 15.78 -12.53
N ASN A 14 10.41 15.28 -12.04
CA ASN A 14 9.23 16.11 -11.84
C ASN A 14 9.21 16.70 -10.43
N ARG A 15 9.35 18.02 -10.35
CA ARG A 15 9.27 18.73 -9.06
C ARG A 15 7.85 19.07 -8.61
N ASN A 16 6.83 18.82 -9.45
CA ASN A 16 5.43 18.98 -9.08
C ASN A 16 4.89 17.65 -8.55
N LEU A 17 4.80 17.51 -7.23
CA LEU A 17 4.44 16.26 -6.58
C LEU A 17 2.93 15.99 -6.66
N PRO A 18 2.50 14.82 -7.11
CA PRO A 18 1.09 14.41 -7.06
C PRO A 18 0.66 13.96 -5.66
N SER A 19 1.61 13.52 -4.82
CA SER A 19 1.36 13.08 -3.45
C SER A 19 2.57 13.22 -2.54
N VAL A 20 2.31 13.40 -1.24
CA VAL A 20 3.29 13.25 -0.15
C VAL A 20 2.69 12.28 0.85
N TYR A 21 3.45 11.26 1.24
CA TYR A 21 2.97 10.20 2.10
C TYR A 21 3.88 10.05 3.33
N PHE A 22 3.29 10.23 4.49
CA PHE A 22 3.95 9.99 5.77
C PHE A 22 3.54 8.59 6.25
N GLY A 23 4.45 7.64 6.11
CA GLY A 23 4.22 6.24 6.43
C GLY A 23 5.47 5.55 6.94
N GLY A 24 5.32 4.26 7.25
CA GLY A 24 6.38 3.43 7.78
C GLY A 24 6.68 3.70 9.25
N GLY A 25 6.71 2.65 10.04
CA GLY A 25 6.71 2.78 11.49
C GLY A 25 5.37 3.32 12.00
N THR A 26 5.38 4.43 12.72
CA THR A 26 4.14 5.05 13.25
C THR A 26 4.28 6.58 13.19
N PRO A 27 4.01 7.22 12.04
CA PRO A 27 4.21 8.66 11.90
C PRO A 27 3.27 9.50 12.77
N SER A 28 2.13 8.97 13.21
CA SER A 28 1.22 9.62 14.17
C SER A 28 1.80 9.81 15.57
N LEU A 29 2.96 9.23 15.89
CA LEU A 29 3.72 9.52 17.12
C LEU A 29 4.46 10.87 17.06
N LEU A 30 4.65 11.43 15.88
CA LEU A 30 5.22 12.78 15.74
C LEU A 30 4.18 13.82 16.15
N SER A 31 4.64 14.89 16.78
CA SER A 31 3.79 16.06 17.01
C SER A 31 3.36 16.71 15.70
N VAL A 32 2.24 17.42 15.71
CA VAL A 32 1.75 18.16 14.53
C VAL A 32 2.80 19.16 14.04
N ASP A 33 3.55 19.82 14.94
CA ASP A 33 4.61 20.74 14.59
C ASP A 33 5.79 20.05 13.88
N GLU A 34 6.14 18.84 14.28
CA GLU A 34 7.18 18.04 13.61
C GLU A 34 6.72 17.60 12.22
N LEU A 35 5.47 17.14 12.08
CA LEU A 35 4.88 16.79 10.80
C LEU A 35 4.86 17.99 9.85
N GLN A 36 4.35 19.13 10.31
CA GLN A 36 4.33 20.39 9.55
C GLN A 36 5.75 20.82 9.15
N SER A 37 6.69 20.73 10.08
CA SER A 37 8.09 21.12 9.86
C SER A 37 8.81 20.24 8.81
N LEU A 38 8.43 18.96 8.68
CA LEU A 38 8.92 18.09 7.61
C LEU A 38 8.27 18.44 6.27
N LEU A 39 6.97 18.70 6.27
CA LEU A 39 6.23 19.10 5.08
C LEU A 39 6.74 20.45 4.55
N ASP A 40 6.98 21.42 5.43
CA ASP A 40 7.56 22.73 5.06
C ASP A 40 8.94 22.57 4.41
N GLU A 41 9.73 21.58 4.85
CA GLU A 41 11.03 21.30 4.23
C GLU A 41 10.87 20.74 2.81
N VAL A 42 9.88 19.87 2.57
CA VAL A 42 9.54 19.38 1.22
C VAL A 42 9.13 20.56 0.33
N LEU A 43 8.27 21.45 0.83
CA LEU A 43 7.76 22.63 0.11
C LEU A 43 8.82 23.64 -0.33
N LYS A 44 10.00 23.65 0.29
CA LYS A 44 11.11 24.51 -0.16
C LYS A 44 11.68 24.11 -1.51
N TYR A 45 11.58 22.84 -1.88
CA TYR A 45 12.27 22.29 -3.06
C TYR A 45 11.32 21.72 -4.10
N PHE A 46 10.09 21.35 -3.70
CA PHE A 46 9.07 20.77 -4.56
C PHE A 46 7.82 21.62 -4.55
N SER A 47 7.14 21.64 -5.68
CA SER A 47 5.83 22.28 -5.84
C SER A 47 4.72 21.22 -5.87
N PHE A 48 3.50 21.64 -5.66
CA PHE A 48 2.31 20.83 -5.85
C PHE A 48 1.10 21.71 -6.16
N ASP A 49 0.11 21.13 -6.81
CA ASP A 49 -1.15 21.82 -7.09
C ASP A 49 -2.15 21.68 -5.92
N GLU A 50 -3.28 22.38 -6.04
CA GLU A 50 -4.34 22.37 -5.02
C GLU A 50 -4.97 20.98 -4.78
N LYS A 51 -4.71 20.03 -5.67
CA LYS A 51 -5.27 18.67 -5.61
C LYS A 51 -4.27 17.63 -5.10
N ILE A 52 -3.15 18.05 -4.54
CA ILE A 52 -2.18 17.12 -3.96
C ILE A 52 -2.83 16.22 -2.91
N GLU A 53 -2.42 14.95 -2.86
CA GLU A 53 -2.75 14.04 -1.77
C GLU A 53 -1.63 14.07 -0.74
N ILE A 54 -1.92 14.51 0.49
CA ILE A 54 -0.98 14.50 1.61
C ILE A 54 -1.54 13.57 2.68
N THR A 55 -0.98 12.36 2.75
CA THR A 55 -1.46 11.28 3.60
C THR A 55 -0.62 11.16 4.87
N LEU A 56 -1.30 10.91 5.99
CA LEU A 56 -0.70 10.48 7.24
C LEU A 56 -1.22 9.08 7.60
N GLU A 57 -0.31 8.11 7.80
CA GLU A 57 -0.63 6.86 8.49
C GLU A 57 -0.78 7.11 9.99
N ALA A 58 -1.80 6.51 10.59
CA ALA A 58 -2.06 6.68 12.01
C ALA A 58 -2.61 5.40 12.65
N ASN A 59 -2.27 5.20 13.94
CA ASN A 59 -3.01 4.25 14.77
C ASN A 59 -4.24 4.93 15.38
N PRO A 60 -5.33 4.19 15.63
CA PRO A 60 -6.54 4.73 16.26
C PRO A 60 -6.26 5.44 17.58
N ASP A 61 -5.39 4.89 18.41
CA ASP A 61 -5.03 5.41 19.74
C ASP A 61 -4.26 6.74 19.72
N ASP A 62 -3.60 7.07 18.62
CA ASP A 62 -2.88 8.35 18.44
C ASP A 62 -3.82 9.51 18.01
N LEU A 63 -5.00 9.19 17.43
CA LEU A 63 -5.95 10.16 16.87
C LEU A 63 -6.85 10.79 17.94
N ASN A 64 -6.26 11.41 18.98
CA ASN A 64 -7.03 12.17 19.95
C ASN A 64 -7.50 13.55 19.42
N ALA A 65 -8.41 14.19 20.15
CA ALA A 65 -9.03 15.45 19.72
C ALA A 65 -8.03 16.61 19.57
N GLU A 66 -6.99 16.67 20.42
CA GLU A 66 -5.97 17.71 20.36
C GLU A 66 -5.11 17.56 19.11
N PHE A 67 -4.64 16.34 18.84
CA PHE A 67 -3.87 16.00 17.65
C PHE A 67 -4.66 16.31 16.37
N LEU A 68 -5.89 15.82 16.24
CA LEU A 68 -6.74 16.04 15.06
C LEU A 68 -7.09 17.53 14.85
N LYS A 69 -7.33 18.27 15.95
CA LYS A 69 -7.53 19.72 15.88
C LYS A 69 -6.30 20.46 15.38
N GLY A 70 -5.11 20.02 15.75
CA GLY A 70 -3.86 20.54 15.22
C GLY A 70 -3.68 20.18 13.75
N LEU A 71 -3.82 18.90 13.43
CA LEU A 71 -3.62 18.34 12.09
C LEU A 71 -4.59 18.96 11.06
N SER A 72 -5.85 19.23 11.44
CA SER A 72 -6.84 19.85 10.55
C SER A 72 -6.52 21.26 10.11
N LYS A 73 -5.51 21.91 10.74
CA LYS A 73 -5.00 23.24 10.34
C LYS A 73 -3.78 23.18 9.43
N THR A 74 -3.33 21.98 9.11
CA THR A 74 -2.19 21.70 8.24
C THR A 74 -2.69 21.28 6.84
N PRO A 75 -1.81 21.18 5.84
CA PRO A 75 -2.18 20.70 4.51
C PRO A 75 -2.50 19.18 4.43
N PHE A 76 -2.37 18.41 5.51
CA PHE A 76 -2.76 17.00 5.51
C PHE A 76 -4.25 16.86 5.17
N ASN A 77 -4.57 16.06 4.15
CA ASN A 77 -5.93 15.93 3.63
C ASN A 77 -6.41 14.49 3.48
N ARG A 78 -5.55 13.52 3.82
CA ARG A 78 -5.89 12.09 3.84
C ARG A 78 -5.31 11.41 5.07
N LEU A 79 -6.10 10.52 5.69
CA LEU A 79 -5.65 9.64 6.77
C LEU A 79 -5.70 8.18 6.30
N SER A 80 -4.68 7.38 6.65
CA SER A 80 -4.72 5.92 6.57
C SER A 80 -4.67 5.37 7.99
N ILE A 81 -5.79 4.80 8.45
CA ILE A 81 -5.96 4.42 9.85
C ILE A 81 -5.84 2.90 9.98
N GLY A 82 -4.84 2.46 10.72
CA GLY A 82 -4.56 1.05 10.98
C GLY A 82 -5.58 0.40 11.92
N THR A 83 -6.83 0.29 11.47
CA THR A 83 -7.97 -0.25 12.23
C THR A 83 -7.84 -1.75 12.46
N GLN A 84 -7.46 -2.51 11.44
CA GLN A 84 -7.25 -3.95 11.34
C GLN A 84 -8.53 -4.79 11.50
N SER A 85 -9.36 -4.54 12.53
CA SER A 85 -10.66 -5.18 12.76
C SER A 85 -11.51 -4.31 13.70
N PHE A 86 -12.83 -4.49 13.66
CA PHE A 86 -13.78 -3.96 14.64
C PHE A 86 -14.18 -5.02 15.69
N PHE A 87 -13.33 -6.04 15.88
CA PHE A 87 -13.53 -7.09 16.88
C PHE A 87 -12.30 -7.23 17.77
N ASN A 88 -12.52 -7.17 19.09
CA ASN A 88 -11.44 -7.18 20.07
C ASN A 88 -10.57 -8.45 20.05
N GLU A 89 -11.16 -9.60 19.72
CA GLU A 89 -10.44 -10.88 19.63
C GLU A 89 -9.38 -10.85 18.52
N ASP A 90 -9.72 -10.28 17.36
CA ASP A 90 -8.78 -10.10 16.25
C ASP A 90 -7.68 -9.10 16.62
N LEU A 91 -8.06 -7.98 17.23
CA LEU A 91 -7.11 -6.95 17.67
C LEU A 91 -6.11 -7.48 18.70
N GLN A 92 -6.58 -8.29 19.66
CA GLN A 92 -5.73 -8.95 20.66
C GLN A 92 -4.76 -9.94 20.01
N LEU A 93 -5.24 -10.75 19.05
CA LEU A 93 -4.39 -11.66 18.31
C LEU A 93 -3.27 -10.93 17.54
N MET A 94 -3.60 -9.79 16.94
CA MET A 94 -2.67 -8.93 16.22
C MET A 94 -1.85 -8.00 17.12
N ASN A 95 -1.97 -8.17 18.45
CA ASN A 95 -1.26 -7.37 19.47
C ASN A 95 -1.43 -5.86 19.26
N ARG A 96 -2.66 -5.42 18.93
CA ARG A 96 -2.97 -3.99 18.78
C ARG A 96 -3.20 -3.33 20.13
N ALA A 97 -2.75 -2.06 20.25
CA ALA A 97 -2.89 -1.28 21.50
C ALA A 97 -4.35 -0.82 21.71
N HIS A 98 -5.05 -0.49 20.61
CA HIS A 98 -6.44 -0.05 20.65
C HIS A 98 -7.44 -1.21 20.68
N ASN A 99 -8.64 -0.93 21.12
CA ASN A 99 -9.81 -1.81 21.03
C ASN A 99 -10.79 -1.38 19.93
N ALA A 100 -11.81 -2.19 19.66
CA ALA A 100 -12.79 -1.95 18.60
C ALA A 100 -13.56 -0.62 18.76
N GLY A 101 -13.90 -0.25 20.00
CA GLY A 101 -14.56 1.03 20.30
C GLY A 101 -13.65 2.22 20.00
N GLU A 102 -12.40 2.15 20.42
CA GLU A 102 -11.39 3.19 20.14
C GLU A 102 -11.15 3.36 18.64
N ALA A 103 -11.12 2.25 17.87
CA ALA A 103 -11.01 2.29 16.42
C ALA A 103 -12.19 3.06 15.79
N GLU A 104 -13.43 2.72 16.17
CA GLU A 104 -14.63 3.41 15.68
C GLU A 104 -14.65 4.88 16.09
N ASP A 105 -14.36 5.19 17.36
CA ASP A 105 -14.34 6.55 17.89
C ASP A 105 -13.28 7.43 17.23
N SER A 106 -12.10 6.87 16.91
CA SER A 106 -11.03 7.59 16.22
C SER A 106 -11.43 8.03 14.81
N ILE A 107 -12.13 7.15 14.06
CA ILE A 107 -12.64 7.44 12.73
C ILE A 107 -13.69 8.55 12.79
N LYS A 108 -14.70 8.42 13.67
CA LYS A 108 -15.75 9.44 13.84
C LYS A 108 -15.15 10.79 14.24
N ARG A 109 -14.21 10.76 15.16
CA ARG A 109 -13.49 11.98 15.58
C ARG A 109 -12.73 12.62 14.42
N ALA A 110 -12.04 11.83 13.59
CA ALA A 110 -11.37 12.37 12.42
C ALA A 110 -12.37 13.02 11.44
N GLN A 111 -13.53 12.41 11.22
CA GLN A 111 -14.61 12.98 10.41
C GLN A 111 -15.15 14.29 11.01
N ASP A 112 -15.33 14.37 12.34
CA ASP A 112 -15.77 15.58 13.04
C ASP A 112 -14.78 16.74 12.89
N PHE A 113 -13.49 16.45 12.75
CA PHE A 113 -12.47 17.46 12.44
C PHE A 113 -12.28 17.75 10.94
N GLY A 114 -13.16 17.23 10.08
CA GLY A 114 -13.23 17.55 8.65
C GLY A 114 -12.43 16.63 7.72
N PHE A 115 -11.86 15.53 8.22
CA PHE A 115 -11.18 14.56 7.36
C PHE A 115 -12.23 13.68 6.65
N GLY A 116 -12.51 14.00 5.37
CA GLY A 116 -13.43 13.21 4.53
C GLY A 116 -12.73 12.12 3.70
N ASN A 117 -11.42 12.24 3.47
CA ASN A 117 -10.63 11.24 2.76
C ASN A 117 -9.90 10.33 3.76
N ILE A 118 -10.61 9.32 4.25
CA ILE A 118 -10.09 8.35 5.22
C ILE A 118 -10.03 6.97 4.56
N SER A 119 -8.86 6.35 4.63
CA SER A 119 -8.67 4.92 4.41
C SER A 119 -8.62 4.20 5.74
N ILE A 120 -9.17 3.02 5.81
CA ILE A 120 -8.89 2.09 6.92
C ILE A 120 -8.19 0.86 6.39
N ASP A 121 -7.30 0.32 7.20
CA ASP A 121 -6.70 -0.97 6.93
C ASP A 121 -7.49 -2.04 7.67
N LEU A 122 -7.90 -3.11 6.96
CA LEU A 122 -8.56 -4.29 7.52
C LEU A 122 -7.75 -5.54 7.19
N ILE A 123 -7.72 -6.49 8.13
CA ILE A 123 -7.06 -7.79 7.94
C ILE A 123 -8.12 -8.89 7.96
N TYR A 124 -8.15 -9.69 6.90
CA TYR A 124 -9.02 -10.86 6.78
C TYR A 124 -8.24 -12.17 6.91
N GLY A 125 -8.95 -13.29 7.12
CA GLY A 125 -8.34 -14.61 7.29
C GLY A 125 -7.72 -14.82 8.66
N SER A 126 -8.16 -14.06 9.68
CA SER A 126 -7.72 -14.27 11.07
C SER A 126 -8.28 -15.59 11.61
N PRO A 127 -7.46 -16.39 12.33
CA PRO A 127 -7.94 -17.62 12.95
C PRO A 127 -8.93 -17.39 14.11
N THR A 128 -9.07 -16.16 14.58
CA THR A 128 -10.09 -15.73 15.57
C THR A 128 -11.37 -15.23 14.92
N SER A 129 -11.36 -15.08 13.59
CA SER A 129 -12.48 -14.60 12.80
C SER A 129 -13.15 -15.73 12.01
N ASN A 130 -14.23 -15.40 11.35
CA ASN A 130 -14.95 -16.23 10.38
C ASN A 130 -15.72 -15.31 9.42
N LEU A 131 -16.33 -15.89 8.40
CA LEU A 131 -17.06 -15.12 7.39
C LEU A 131 -18.15 -14.19 7.98
N GLU A 132 -18.83 -14.59 9.06
CA GLU A 132 -19.87 -13.74 9.68
C GLU A 132 -19.27 -12.55 10.43
N ILE A 133 -18.15 -12.72 11.09
CA ILE A 133 -17.38 -11.63 11.70
C ILE A 133 -16.83 -10.71 10.63
N TRP A 134 -16.28 -11.29 9.54
CA TRP A 134 -15.79 -10.50 8.40
C TRP A 134 -16.88 -9.64 7.75
N LYS A 135 -18.06 -10.20 7.53
CA LYS A 135 -19.23 -9.43 7.05
C LYS A 135 -19.52 -8.21 7.91
N LYS A 136 -19.51 -8.37 9.24
CA LYS A 136 -19.76 -7.27 10.17
C LYS A 136 -18.66 -6.21 10.13
N ASN A 137 -17.38 -6.59 9.92
CA ASN A 137 -16.29 -5.63 9.68
C ASN A 137 -16.58 -4.76 8.45
N LEU A 138 -17.01 -5.38 7.35
CA LEU A 138 -17.36 -4.66 6.13
C LEU A 138 -18.62 -3.81 6.27
N GLU A 139 -19.66 -4.31 6.95
CA GLU A 139 -20.88 -3.56 7.24
C GLU A 139 -20.57 -2.31 8.09
N LYS A 140 -19.73 -2.44 9.12
CA LYS A 140 -19.26 -1.31 9.95
C LYS A 140 -18.53 -0.27 9.12
N THR A 141 -17.71 -0.68 8.17
CA THR A 141 -17.03 0.23 7.24
C THR A 141 -18.00 1.07 6.42
N ILE A 142 -19.09 0.44 5.94
CA ILE A 142 -20.14 1.14 5.18
C ILE A 142 -20.95 2.07 6.09
N GLU A 143 -21.28 1.63 7.31
CA GLU A 143 -21.97 2.44 8.32
C GLU A 143 -21.20 3.73 8.64
N LEU A 144 -19.87 3.64 8.75
CA LEU A 144 -18.96 4.77 8.96
C LEU A 144 -18.75 5.65 7.71
N GLN A 145 -19.39 5.33 6.60
CA GLN A 145 -19.34 6.08 5.34
C GLN A 145 -17.92 6.31 4.80
N LEU A 146 -17.03 5.36 5.03
CA LEU A 146 -15.63 5.47 4.59
C LEU A 146 -15.53 5.37 3.06
N PRO A 147 -14.71 6.21 2.43
CA PRO A 147 -14.55 6.20 0.97
C PRO A 147 -13.50 5.23 0.46
N HIS A 148 -12.62 4.71 1.32
CA HIS A 148 -11.50 3.87 0.93
C HIS A 148 -11.19 2.79 1.97
N ILE A 149 -10.77 1.62 1.51
CA ILE A 149 -10.42 0.45 2.32
C ILE A 149 -9.16 -0.17 1.74
N SER A 150 -8.16 -0.39 2.58
CA SER A 150 -7.04 -1.29 2.30
C SER A 150 -7.30 -2.61 3.06
N SER A 151 -7.28 -3.73 2.37
CA SER A 151 -7.58 -5.02 2.99
C SER A 151 -6.54 -6.07 2.62
N TYR A 152 -5.97 -6.71 3.65
CA TYR A 152 -4.87 -7.65 3.51
C TYR A 152 -5.22 -8.99 4.11
N ALA A 153 -4.80 -10.08 3.45
CA ALA A 153 -4.83 -11.40 4.07
C ALA A 153 -3.85 -11.46 5.25
N LEU A 154 -4.25 -12.07 6.36
CA LEU A 154 -3.33 -12.31 7.46
C LEU A 154 -2.20 -13.24 7.02
N THR A 155 -1.00 -12.70 7.00
CA THR A 155 0.24 -13.45 6.72
C THR A 155 0.98 -13.73 8.01
N VAL A 156 1.50 -14.94 8.14
CA VAL A 156 2.26 -15.38 9.33
C VAL A 156 3.75 -15.25 9.03
N GLU A 157 4.30 -14.11 9.42
CA GLU A 157 5.72 -13.84 9.20
C GLU A 157 6.62 -14.61 10.17
N PRO A 158 7.76 -15.17 9.70
CA PRO A 158 8.76 -15.80 10.56
C PRO A 158 9.23 -14.87 11.69
N LYS A 159 9.54 -15.45 12.85
CA LYS A 159 10.03 -14.71 14.03
C LYS A 159 9.03 -13.76 14.70
N THR A 160 7.75 -13.80 14.33
CA THR A 160 6.68 -13.05 15.01
C THR A 160 6.10 -13.83 16.19
N ALA A 161 5.43 -13.13 17.12
CA ALA A 161 4.71 -13.75 18.23
C ALA A 161 3.62 -14.72 17.70
N LEU A 162 2.89 -14.34 16.66
CA LEU A 162 1.87 -15.15 16.03
C LEU A 162 2.46 -16.48 15.50
N ASN A 163 3.61 -16.42 14.80
CA ASN A 163 4.30 -17.62 14.34
C ASN A 163 4.70 -18.55 15.50
N ALA A 164 5.17 -17.97 16.60
CA ALA A 164 5.52 -18.75 17.80
C ALA A 164 4.28 -19.39 18.46
N TRP A 165 3.15 -18.69 18.53
CA TRP A 165 1.90 -19.22 19.09
C TRP A 165 1.31 -20.34 18.23
N ILE A 166 1.35 -20.21 16.91
CA ILE A 166 0.92 -21.27 15.98
C ILE A 166 1.80 -22.49 16.15
N SER A 167 3.14 -22.32 16.17
CA SER A 167 4.08 -23.42 16.35
C SER A 167 3.92 -24.16 17.68
N GLN A 168 3.42 -23.47 18.71
CA GLN A 168 3.09 -24.03 20.03
C GLN A 168 1.68 -24.61 20.12
N GLY A 169 0.90 -24.56 19.05
CA GLY A 169 -0.50 -25.02 19.05
C GLY A 169 -1.48 -24.15 19.86
N LYS A 170 -1.08 -22.94 20.25
CA LYS A 170 -1.92 -21.99 21.00
C LYS A 170 -2.93 -21.27 20.12
N VAL A 171 -2.61 -21.09 18.86
CA VAL A 171 -3.44 -20.45 17.83
C VAL A 171 -3.48 -21.34 16.61
N ALA A 172 -4.63 -21.45 15.98
CA ALA A 172 -4.77 -22.21 14.74
C ALA A 172 -4.03 -21.51 13.57
N THR A 173 -3.54 -22.28 12.62
CA THR A 173 -2.98 -21.70 11.39
C THR A 173 -4.10 -21.09 10.56
N PRO A 174 -3.94 -19.87 10.00
CA PRO A 174 -4.85 -19.31 9.01
C PRO A 174 -5.08 -20.28 7.85
N LYS A 175 -6.33 -20.42 7.41
CA LYS A 175 -6.68 -21.32 6.33
C LYS A 175 -6.90 -20.55 5.04
N GLU A 176 -6.23 -20.96 3.99
CA GLU A 176 -6.38 -20.35 2.66
C GLU A 176 -7.84 -20.41 2.15
N THR A 177 -8.57 -21.49 2.48
CA THR A 177 -9.99 -21.63 2.13
C THR A 177 -10.86 -20.53 2.75
N ASP A 178 -10.58 -20.15 4.00
CA ASP A 178 -11.32 -19.12 4.71
C ASP A 178 -10.94 -17.75 4.14
N GLN A 179 -9.63 -17.49 3.90
CA GLN A 179 -9.14 -16.28 3.24
C GLN A 179 -9.75 -16.09 1.86
N HIS A 180 -9.81 -17.16 1.05
CA HIS A 180 -10.45 -17.14 -0.26
C HIS A 180 -11.93 -16.78 -0.17
N GLN A 181 -12.68 -17.39 0.76
CA GLN A 181 -14.10 -17.13 0.93
C GLN A 181 -14.35 -15.67 1.37
N GLU A 182 -13.54 -15.16 2.30
CA GLU A 182 -13.63 -13.78 2.80
C GLU A 182 -13.25 -12.76 1.73
N PHE A 183 -12.22 -13.04 0.92
CA PHE A 183 -11.82 -12.21 -0.22
C PHE A 183 -12.95 -12.05 -1.25
N PHE A 184 -13.55 -13.18 -1.68
CA PHE A 184 -14.63 -13.13 -2.65
C PHE A 184 -15.87 -12.44 -2.13
N TYR A 185 -16.25 -12.71 -0.88
CA TYR A 185 -17.36 -12.00 -0.25
C TYR A 185 -17.10 -10.48 -0.22
N MET A 186 -15.91 -10.06 0.21
CA MET A 186 -15.51 -8.66 0.26
C MET A 186 -15.61 -7.99 -1.10
N THR A 187 -15.03 -8.59 -2.12
CA THR A 187 -15.01 -8.06 -3.49
C THR A 187 -16.44 -7.83 -4.00
N GLU A 188 -17.31 -8.84 -3.89
CA GLU A 188 -18.71 -8.73 -4.30
C GLU A 188 -19.50 -7.72 -3.46
N PHE A 189 -19.29 -7.70 -2.16
CA PHE A 189 -19.98 -6.80 -1.24
C PHE A 189 -19.62 -5.34 -1.52
N LEU A 190 -18.32 -5.02 -1.58
CA LEU A 190 -17.85 -3.65 -1.79
C LEU A 190 -18.22 -3.12 -3.18
N LYS A 191 -18.16 -3.95 -4.20
CA LYS A 191 -18.65 -3.61 -5.54
C LYS A 191 -20.12 -3.23 -5.55
N LYS A 192 -20.99 -3.99 -4.85
CA LYS A 192 -22.41 -3.66 -4.68
C LYS A 192 -22.64 -2.36 -3.89
N LYS A 193 -21.66 -1.94 -3.08
CA LYS A 193 -21.67 -0.67 -2.32
C LYS A 193 -21.03 0.49 -3.08
N GLY A 194 -20.65 0.29 -4.36
CA GLY A 194 -20.11 1.33 -5.25
C GLY A 194 -18.63 1.63 -5.05
N PHE A 195 -17.86 0.65 -4.58
CA PHE A 195 -16.41 0.72 -4.56
C PHE A 195 -15.83 0.11 -5.83
N ASP A 196 -14.79 0.73 -6.36
CA ASP A 196 -13.94 0.16 -7.37
C ASP A 196 -12.85 -0.68 -6.68
N HIS A 197 -12.70 -1.94 -7.08
CA HIS A 197 -11.56 -2.78 -6.73
C HIS A 197 -10.45 -2.45 -7.71
N TYR A 198 -9.64 -1.45 -7.42
CA TYR A 198 -8.71 -0.89 -8.41
C TYR A 198 -7.32 -1.54 -8.39
N GLU A 199 -6.93 -2.19 -7.28
CA GLU A 199 -5.78 -3.07 -7.18
C GLU A 199 -6.01 -4.12 -6.07
N ILE A 200 -5.17 -5.13 -5.98
CA ILE A 200 -5.42 -6.37 -5.25
C ILE A 200 -5.88 -6.19 -3.80
N SER A 201 -5.36 -5.17 -3.11
CA SER A 201 -5.63 -4.93 -1.68
C SER A 201 -6.48 -3.68 -1.43
N ASN A 202 -6.75 -2.85 -2.44
CA ASN A 202 -7.38 -1.55 -2.23
C ASN A 202 -8.71 -1.39 -2.97
N PHE A 203 -9.68 -0.89 -2.22
CA PHE A 203 -11.02 -0.57 -2.69
C PHE A 203 -11.30 0.91 -2.41
N GLY A 204 -11.70 1.66 -3.43
CA GLY A 204 -12.02 3.08 -3.30
C GLY A 204 -13.31 3.44 -4.01
N LYS A 205 -14.09 4.37 -3.45
CA LYS A 205 -15.17 5.00 -4.21
C LYS A 205 -14.57 5.83 -5.35
N PRO A 206 -15.31 6.06 -6.44
CA PRO A 206 -14.86 6.93 -7.52
C PRO A 206 -14.38 8.29 -6.98
N GLY A 207 -13.13 8.67 -7.35
CA GLY A 207 -12.47 9.89 -6.87
C GLY A 207 -11.70 9.76 -5.55
N PHE A 208 -11.71 8.58 -4.90
CA PHE A 208 -10.99 8.32 -3.65
C PHE A 208 -9.91 7.23 -3.75
N HIS A 209 -9.54 6.80 -4.96
CA HIS A 209 -8.37 5.94 -5.13
C HIS A 209 -7.14 6.65 -4.58
N SER A 210 -6.28 5.95 -3.84
CA SER A 210 -5.03 6.52 -3.34
C SER A 210 -4.13 6.93 -4.50
N LYS A 211 -3.81 8.22 -4.60
CA LYS A 211 -2.89 8.71 -5.63
C LYS A 211 -1.49 8.15 -5.41
N HIS A 212 -1.08 8.08 -4.15
CA HIS A 212 0.22 7.55 -3.77
C HIS A 212 0.38 6.09 -4.18
N ASN A 213 -0.55 5.20 -3.76
CA ASN A 213 -0.51 3.79 -4.13
C ASN A 213 -0.61 3.60 -5.66
N SER A 214 -1.49 4.38 -6.32
CA SER A 214 -1.65 4.32 -7.77
C SER A 214 -0.40 4.72 -8.53
N ALA A 215 0.44 5.62 -7.98
CA ALA A 215 1.70 6.01 -8.59
C ALA A 215 2.70 4.84 -8.66
N TYR A 216 2.81 4.03 -7.60
CA TYR A 216 3.63 2.82 -7.61
C TYR A 216 3.18 1.82 -8.70
N TRP A 217 1.88 1.59 -8.80
CA TRP A 217 1.30 0.68 -9.78
C TRP A 217 1.43 1.17 -11.24
N LYS A 218 1.78 2.45 -11.45
CA LYS A 218 1.99 3.07 -12.77
C LYS A 218 3.46 3.37 -13.07
N TYR A 219 4.39 2.77 -12.34
CA TYR A 219 5.84 2.99 -12.51
C TYR A 219 6.27 4.45 -12.37
N GLY A 220 5.54 5.24 -11.59
CA GLY A 220 5.90 6.61 -11.29
C GLY A 220 7.21 6.69 -10.49
N GLU A 221 8.03 7.71 -10.78
CA GLU A 221 9.18 8.01 -9.94
C GLU A 221 8.73 8.39 -8.52
N TYR A 222 9.50 8.00 -7.53
CA TYR A 222 9.27 8.40 -6.14
C TYR A 222 10.56 8.50 -5.35
N LEU A 223 10.56 9.39 -4.36
CA LEU A 223 11.68 9.66 -3.47
C LEU A 223 11.29 9.30 -2.03
N GLY A 224 11.90 8.25 -1.49
CA GLY A 224 11.73 7.85 -0.10
C GLY A 224 12.76 8.53 0.81
N ILE A 225 12.26 9.11 1.91
CA ILE A 225 13.05 9.85 2.90
C ILE A 225 12.91 9.16 4.27
N GLY A 226 14.02 8.87 4.89
CA GLY A 226 14.05 8.21 6.19
C GLY A 226 14.72 6.84 6.17
N PRO A 227 14.99 6.24 7.34
CA PRO A 227 15.57 4.88 7.40
C PRO A 227 14.68 3.86 6.69
N SER A 228 15.27 2.91 5.99
CA SER A 228 14.60 1.89 5.17
C SER A 228 13.75 2.41 4.01
N ALA A 229 13.66 3.72 3.79
CA ALA A 229 12.82 4.27 2.72
C ALA A 229 13.41 3.92 1.34
N HIS A 230 12.54 3.49 0.45
CA HIS A 230 12.86 3.12 -0.93
C HIS A 230 12.61 4.28 -1.88
N SER A 231 13.35 4.32 -2.99
CA SER A 231 13.18 5.29 -4.07
C SER A 231 13.32 4.60 -5.42
N TYR A 232 12.67 5.16 -6.42
CA TYR A 232 12.74 4.69 -7.80
C TYR A 232 12.75 5.89 -8.76
N ASN A 233 13.64 5.85 -9.74
CA ASN A 233 13.81 6.96 -10.69
C ASN A 233 12.82 6.94 -11.88
N GLY A 234 11.81 6.08 -11.84
CA GLY A 234 10.85 5.94 -12.95
C GLY A 234 11.36 5.16 -14.17
N SER A 235 12.60 4.67 -14.13
CA SER A 235 13.25 3.97 -15.25
C SER A 235 13.89 2.64 -14.81
N ASN A 236 15.13 2.66 -14.37
CA ASN A 236 15.88 1.44 -14.10
C ASN A 236 16.73 1.50 -12.83
N GLU A 237 16.65 2.55 -12.05
CA GLU A 237 17.41 2.67 -10.80
C GLU A 237 16.46 2.66 -9.60
N ARG A 238 16.73 1.76 -8.67
CA ARG A 238 16.08 1.66 -7.38
C ARG A 238 17.12 1.85 -6.28
N SER A 239 16.74 2.53 -5.22
CA SER A 239 17.61 2.69 -4.07
C SER A 239 16.83 2.58 -2.77
N TRP A 240 17.52 2.27 -1.68
CA TRP A 240 16.94 2.23 -0.34
C TRP A 240 17.93 2.74 0.70
N ASN A 241 17.41 3.39 1.70
CA ASN A 241 18.20 3.83 2.82
C ASN A 241 18.48 2.67 3.78
N VAL A 242 19.60 2.74 4.51
CA VAL A 242 19.95 1.73 5.52
C VAL A 242 18.85 1.61 6.57
N ALA A 243 18.51 0.37 6.93
CA ALA A 243 17.50 0.02 7.94
C ALA A 243 18.08 0.12 9.37
N ASN A 244 18.85 1.19 9.66
CA ASN A 244 19.53 1.39 10.94
C ASN A 244 19.52 2.89 11.30
N ASN A 245 18.69 3.29 12.26
CA ASN A 245 18.54 4.69 12.65
C ASN A 245 19.85 5.37 13.10
N PRO A 246 20.66 4.79 13.99
CA PRO A 246 21.96 5.36 14.36
C PRO A 246 22.90 5.59 13.18
N GLN A 247 23.04 4.60 12.30
CA GLN A 247 23.90 4.69 11.11
C GLN A 247 23.37 5.73 10.11
N TYR A 248 22.06 5.76 9.86
CA TYR A 248 21.40 6.77 9.04
C TYR A 248 21.69 8.20 9.54
N MET A 249 21.49 8.45 10.84
CA MET A 249 21.77 9.75 11.46
C MET A 249 23.26 10.12 11.38
N GLN A 250 24.16 9.17 11.64
CA GLN A 250 25.59 9.39 11.58
C GLN A 250 26.06 9.82 10.18
N LEU A 251 25.63 9.11 9.14
CA LEU A 251 25.99 9.43 7.75
C LEU A 251 25.46 10.76 7.31
N LEU A 252 24.21 11.09 7.64
CA LEU A 252 23.63 12.39 7.32
C LEU A 252 24.36 13.54 8.04
N ASN A 253 24.81 13.34 9.29
CA ASN A 253 25.59 14.35 10.00
C ASN A 253 26.91 14.66 9.29
N GLN A 254 27.45 13.70 8.55
CA GLN A 254 28.64 13.84 7.70
C GLN A 254 28.35 14.36 6.28
N ASN A 255 27.13 14.79 5.96
CA ASN A 255 26.65 15.12 4.62
C ASN A 255 26.74 13.96 3.62
N ARG A 256 26.60 12.72 4.08
CA ARG A 256 26.61 11.52 3.26
C ARG A 256 25.22 10.91 3.26
N LEU A 257 24.77 10.48 2.09
CA LEU A 257 23.54 9.69 1.97
C LEU A 257 23.79 8.26 2.49
N ALA A 258 22.82 7.77 3.23
CA ALA A 258 22.83 6.42 3.81
C ALA A 258 22.05 5.46 2.90
N LYS A 259 22.34 5.48 1.59
CA LYS A 259 21.59 4.70 0.60
C LYS A 259 22.44 3.66 -0.12
N GLU A 260 21.83 2.57 -0.50
CA GLU A 260 22.29 1.58 -1.46
C GLU A 260 21.48 1.74 -2.75
N THR A 261 22.09 1.37 -3.87
CA THR A 261 21.49 1.54 -5.21
C THR A 261 21.59 0.25 -5.99
N GLU A 262 20.55 -0.10 -6.70
CA GLU A 262 20.47 -1.23 -7.60
C GLU A 262 20.07 -0.73 -9.00
N ILE A 263 20.74 -1.25 -10.02
CA ILE A 263 20.37 -1.02 -11.42
C ILE A 263 19.58 -2.24 -11.89
N LEU A 264 18.33 -2.04 -12.24
CA LEU A 264 17.45 -3.09 -12.71
C LEU A 264 17.87 -3.53 -14.11
N THR A 265 18.08 -4.82 -14.28
CA THR A 265 18.26 -5.42 -15.59
C THR A 265 16.96 -5.39 -16.40
N GLU A 266 17.04 -5.66 -17.68
CA GLU A 266 15.86 -5.82 -18.52
C GLU A 266 14.91 -6.92 -18.01
N LYS A 267 15.45 -8.02 -17.49
CA LYS A 267 14.69 -9.13 -16.90
C LYS A 267 14.00 -8.71 -15.60
N ASP A 268 14.66 -7.93 -14.76
CA ASP A 268 14.06 -7.39 -13.54
C ASP A 268 12.89 -6.48 -13.90
N GLN A 269 13.08 -5.58 -14.85
CA GLN A 269 12.02 -4.68 -15.32
C GLN A 269 10.83 -5.45 -15.92
N TYR A 270 11.08 -6.49 -16.71
CA TYR A 270 10.06 -7.38 -17.25
C TYR A 270 9.24 -8.04 -16.13
N ASN A 271 9.92 -8.68 -15.17
CA ASN A 271 9.25 -9.36 -14.07
C ASN A 271 8.44 -8.40 -13.20
N GLU A 272 8.99 -7.22 -12.91
CA GLU A 272 8.29 -6.18 -12.15
C GLU A 272 7.07 -5.63 -12.90
N MET A 273 7.17 -5.41 -14.22
CA MET A 273 6.02 -4.96 -15.02
C MET A 273 4.88 -5.97 -14.99
N LEU A 274 5.17 -7.25 -15.03
CA LEU A 274 4.15 -8.29 -14.90
C LEU A 274 3.56 -8.31 -13.48
N MET A 275 4.42 -8.33 -12.45
CA MET A 275 3.98 -8.38 -11.05
C MET A 275 3.09 -7.18 -10.69
N ILE A 276 3.53 -5.99 -11.03
CA ILE A 276 2.83 -4.75 -10.71
C ILE A 276 1.53 -4.63 -11.52
N GLY A 277 1.62 -4.80 -12.86
CA GLY A 277 0.48 -4.60 -13.75
C GLY A 277 -0.66 -5.60 -13.50
N LEU A 278 -0.34 -6.87 -13.29
CA LEU A 278 -1.34 -7.94 -13.09
C LEU A 278 -2.05 -7.87 -11.73
N ARG A 279 -1.55 -7.07 -10.80
CA ARG A 279 -2.21 -6.80 -9.50
C ARG A 279 -3.21 -5.65 -9.54
N THR A 280 -3.44 -5.08 -10.73
CA THR A 280 -4.31 -3.90 -10.91
C THR A 280 -5.44 -4.17 -11.90
N SER A 281 -6.50 -3.39 -11.78
CA SER A 281 -7.60 -3.39 -12.76
C SER A 281 -7.18 -2.85 -14.13
N TRP A 282 -6.07 -2.10 -14.18
CA TRP A 282 -5.53 -1.56 -15.44
C TRP A 282 -4.83 -2.64 -16.27
N GLY A 283 -4.09 -3.55 -15.61
CA GLY A 283 -3.31 -4.58 -16.27
C GLY A 283 -1.94 -4.10 -16.75
N VAL A 284 -1.25 -4.96 -17.49
CA VAL A 284 0.05 -4.67 -18.13
C VAL A 284 -0.19 -4.09 -19.50
N ASP A 285 0.32 -2.90 -19.75
CA ASP A 285 0.33 -2.28 -21.09
C ASP A 285 1.31 -3.02 -22.00
N LEU A 286 0.79 -3.77 -22.97
CA LEU A 286 1.58 -4.59 -23.88
C LEU A 286 2.41 -3.76 -24.86
N ILE A 287 2.01 -2.52 -25.16
CA ILE A 287 2.78 -1.62 -26.01
C ILE A 287 4.03 -1.19 -25.24
N SER A 288 3.83 -0.65 -24.03
CA SER A 288 4.95 -0.23 -23.18
C SER A 288 5.87 -1.40 -22.81
N LEU A 289 5.33 -2.60 -22.56
CA LEU A 289 6.13 -3.79 -22.28
C LEU A 289 7.03 -4.11 -23.48
N LYS A 290 6.46 -4.18 -24.69
CA LYS A 290 7.19 -4.51 -25.91
C LYS A 290 8.28 -3.50 -26.26
N GLU A 291 8.08 -2.22 -25.96
CA GLU A 291 9.08 -1.16 -26.19
C GLU A 291 10.26 -1.23 -25.23
N LYS A 292 10.05 -1.82 -24.04
CA LYS A 292 11.06 -1.86 -22.97
C LYS A 292 11.92 -3.11 -22.96
N ILE A 293 11.51 -4.17 -23.67
CA ILE A 293 12.19 -5.47 -23.62
C ILE A 293 12.69 -5.89 -25.01
N SER A 294 13.73 -6.75 -25.03
CA SER A 294 14.29 -7.32 -26.23
C SER A 294 13.29 -8.21 -27.00
N ALA A 295 13.58 -8.46 -28.25
CA ALA A 295 12.78 -9.39 -29.08
C ALA A 295 12.77 -10.81 -28.50
N GLU A 296 13.90 -11.26 -27.93
CA GLU A 296 14.01 -12.59 -27.27
C GLU A 296 13.09 -12.70 -26.06
N LEU A 297 13.08 -11.67 -25.21
CA LEU A 297 12.22 -11.67 -24.01
C LEU A 297 10.74 -11.50 -24.40
N TRP A 298 10.45 -10.78 -25.50
CA TRP A 298 9.10 -10.70 -26.02
C TRP A 298 8.61 -12.06 -26.57
N GLU A 299 9.44 -12.81 -27.28
CA GLU A 299 9.11 -14.17 -27.74
C GLU A 299 8.86 -15.12 -26.57
N TYR A 300 9.69 -15.03 -25.52
CA TYR A 300 9.45 -15.76 -24.28
C TYR A 300 8.08 -15.42 -23.68
N PHE A 301 7.78 -14.12 -23.54
CA PHE A 301 6.49 -13.64 -23.01
C PHE A 301 5.31 -14.18 -23.83
N GLU A 302 5.35 -14.07 -25.16
CA GLU A 302 4.29 -14.59 -26.02
C GLU A 302 4.04 -16.08 -25.82
N ASN A 303 5.08 -16.86 -25.57
CA ASN A 303 4.98 -18.30 -25.33
C ASN A 303 4.36 -18.61 -23.95
N VAL A 304 4.83 -17.95 -22.86
CA VAL A 304 4.37 -18.29 -21.50
C VAL A 304 2.93 -17.87 -21.24
N ILE A 305 2.40 -16.85 -21.89
CA ILE A 305 1.02 -16.41 -21.69
C ILE A 305 -0.01 -17.31 -22.38
N GLN A 306 0.36 -18.11 -23.41
CA GLN A 306 -0.59 -18.86 -24.24
C GLN A 306 -1.48 -19.79 -23.42
N GLN A 307 -0.90 -20.60 -22.56
CA GLN A 307 -1.66 -21.53 -21.72
C GLN A 307 -2.60 -20.83 -20.76
N LYS A 308 -2.16 -19.69 -20.19
CA LYS A 308 -2.95 -18.88 -19.26
C LYS A 308 -4.12 -18.19 -19.97
N LEU A 309 -3.94 -17.74 -21.21
CA LEU A 309 -5.01 -17.21 -22.06
C LEU A 309 -6.03 -18.29 -22.42
N GLN A 310 -5.58 -19.48 -22.83
CA GLN A 310 -6.46 -20.62 -23.15
C GLN A 310 -7.29 -21.08 -21.96
N SER A 311 -6.72 -21.07 -20.76
CA SER A 311 -7.42 -21.45 -19.52
C SER A 311 -8.31 -20.34 -18.95
N GLY A 312 -8.27 -19.11 -19.51
CA GLY A 312 -9.03 -17.97 -19.01
C GLY A 312 -8.51 -17.40 -17.68
N LEU A 313 -7.27 -17.74 -17.29
CA LEU A 313 -6.59 -17.11 -16.16
C LEU A 313 -6.10 -15.71 -16.51
N LEU A 314 -5.80 -15.47 -17.79
CA LEU A 314 -5.45 -14.17 -18.36
C LEU A 314 -6.41 -13.81 -19.49
N VAL A 315 -6.56 -12.52 -19.74
CA VAL A 315 -7.27 -11.97 -20.90
C VAL A 315 -6.49 -10.78 -21.45
N ILE A 316 -6.58 -10.56 -22.77
CA ILE A 316 -6.08 -9.33 -23.40
C ILE A 316 -7.29 -8.50 -23.79
N SER A 317 -7.32 -7.25 -23.39
CA SER A 317 -8.35 -6.28 -23.74
C SER A 317 -7.67 -4.94 -24.07
N GLU A 318 -7.91 -4.38 -25.24
CA GLU A 318 -7.41 -3.06 -25.65
C GLU A 318 -5.88 -2.88 -25.46
N ASN A 319 -5.07 -3.87 -25.78
CA ASN A 319 -3.62 -3.91 -25.56
C ASN A 319 -3.18 -4.04 -24.07
N TYR A 320 -4.08 -4.36 -23.17
CA TYR A 320 -3.74 -4.64 -21.77
C TYR A 320 -3.89 -6.12 -21.47
N LEU A 321 -2.85 -6.73 -20.88
CA LEU A 321 -2.91 -8.06 -20.30
C LEU A 321 -3.44 -7.94 -18.87
N LYS A 322 -4.50 -8.67 -18.56
CA LYS A 322 -5.20 -8.60 -17.27
C LYS A 322 -5.50 -9.97 -16.71
N ILE A 323 -5.57 -10.04 -15.39
CA ILE A 323 -6.20 -11.16 -14.70
C ILE A 323 -7.69 -10.82 -14.52
N PRO A 324 -8.64 -11.67 -14.97
CA PRO A 324 -10.05 -11.49 -14.66
C PRO A 324 -10.28 -11.42 -13.14
N GLU A 325 -11.17 -10.54 -12.68
CA GLU A 325 -11.43 -10.27 -11.25
C GLU A 325 -11.69 -11.55 -10.44
N LYS A 326 -12.38 -12.53 -11.01
CA LYS A 326 -12.63 -13.82 -10.39
C LYS A 326 -11.37 -14.65 -10.08
N ASN A 327 -10.21 -14.28 -10.65
CA ASN A 327 -8.94 -14.96 -10.45
C ASN A 327 -7.95 -14.12 -9.60
N TRP A 328 -8.36 -12.95 -9.12
CA TRP A 328 -7.45 -12.02 -8.42
C TRP A 328 -6.88 -12.58 -7.12
N PHE A 329 -7.58 -13.46 -6.43
CA PHE A 329 -7.01 -14.14 -5.26
C PHE A 329 -5.73 -14.93 -5.60
N LEU A 330 -5.56 -15.35 -6.86
CA LEU A 330 -4.40 -16.08 -7.36
C LEU A 330 -3.39 -15.18 -8.13
N ALA A 331 -3.56 -13.87 -8.06
CA ALA A 331 -2.82 -12.94 -8.93
C ALA A 331 -1.29 -13.08 -8.81
N ASP A 332 -0.77 -13.21 -7.59
CA ASP A 332 0.67 -13.34 -7.35
C ASP A 332 1.24 -14.62 -7.96
N GLY A 333 0.52 -15.75 -7.82
CA GLY A 333 0.90 -17.02 -8.45
C GLY A 333 0.83 -16.95 -9.97
N ILE A 334 -0.23 -16.34 -10.52
CA ILE A 334 -0.36 -16.19 -11.98
C ILE A 334 0.76 -15.29 -12.52
N ALA A 335 1.09 -14.18 -11.85
CA ALA A 335 2.15 -13.29 -12.27
C ALA A 335 3.54 -13.96 -12.19
N SER A 336 3.83 -14.66 -11.09
CA SER A 336 5.11 -15.34 -10.90
C SER A 336 5.36 -16.47 -11.92
N ASP A 337 4.29 -17.15 -12.37
CA ASP A 337 4.40 -18.17 -13.43
C ASP A 337 4.82 -17.61 -14.79
N LEU A 338 4.77 -16.28 -14.96
CA LEU A 338 5.17 -15.61 -16.20
C LEU A 338 6.60 -15.04 -16.12
N PHE A 339 7.23 -15.09 -14.93
CA PHE A 339 8.55 -14.50 -14.73
C PHE A 339 9.61 -15.21 -15.58
N TYR A 340 10.53 -14.41 -16.06
CA TYR A 340 11.77 -14.91 -16.63
C TYR A 340 12.73 -15.23 -15.49
N VAL A 341 13.02 -16.51 -15.31
CA VAL A 341 13.99 -17.03 -14.32
C VAL A 341 15.09 -17.75 -15.07
N GLU A 342 16.36 -17.44 -14.76
CA GLU A 342 17.52 -18.10 -15.35
C GLU A 342 17.69 -19.54 -14.86
#